data_2630fb3686fbfa4150e73894b2df4835
#
_entry.id   2630fb3686fbfa4150e73894b2df4835
#
_cell.length_a   1.000
_cell.length_b   1.000
_cell.length_c   1.000
_cell.angle_alpha   90.00
_cell.angle_beta   90.00
_cell.angle_gamma   90.00
#
_symmetry.space_group_name_H-M   'P 1'
#
loop_
_entity.id
_entity.type
_entity.pdbx_description
1 polymer ?
#
loop_
_entity_poly.entity_id
_entity_poly.type
_entity_poly.pdbx_seq_one_letter_code
_entity_poly.pdbx_strand_id
1 'polypeptide(L)'
;VYKRQLQHYLREASEGQAVVATPGAGTNVPLWILGSSLFGAQLAAALGLPYAFASHFAPQDMMQAIAIYRERFKPSEQLQKPHVMLGYNVFVADTDEEALYLRSSALQSMLSLRRGNPIQLPPPVEGLEASLSAPEAAMLEMITRCSAVGSVQSAANQMGEFLMRTGADELMCVSSIYDHDKRVRSFGLALEARDLLPQKAA
;
A
#
# COMPACT_ATOMS: atom_id res chain seq x y z
N VAL A 1 20.01 -7.06 -12.54
CA VAL A 1 21.27 -6.32 -12.61
C VAL A 1 21.18 -5.04 -11.77
N TYR A 2 20.30 -4.08 -12.09
CA TYR A 2 20.23 -2.75 -11.44
C TYR A 2 20.03 -2.77 -9.92
N LYS A 3 19.26 -3.72 -9.37
CA LYS A 3 19.00 -3.78 -7.91
C LYS A 3 20.22 -4.25 -7.11
N ARG A 4 21.03 -5.15 -7.67
CA ARG A 4 22.32 -5.52 -7.07
C ARG A 4 23.34 -4.37 -7.15
N GLN A 5 23.27 -3.52 -8.18
CA GLN A 5 24.09 -2.31 -8.27
C GLN A 5 23.74 -1.33 -7.15
N LEU A 6 22.44 -1.12 -6.82
CA LEU A 6 22.05 -0.25 -5.70
C LEU A 6 22.62 -0.76 -4.37
N GLN A 7 22.51 -2.07 -4.11
CA GLN A 7 23.13 -2.66 -2.91
C GLN A 7 24.64 -2.44 -2.88
N HIS A 8 25.30 -2.61 -4.01
CA HIS A 8 26.75 -2.38 -4.13
C HIS A 8 27.11 -0.91 -3.86
N TYR A 9 26.37 0.03 -4.44
CA TYR A 9 26.66 1.47 -4.31
C TYR A 9 26.32 2.06 -2.93
N LEU A 10 25.43 1.43 -2.17
CA LEU A 10 25.06 1.88 -0.82
C LEU A 10 25.95 1.30 0.28
N ARG A 11 26.74 0.26 -0.02
CA ARG A 11 27.78 -0.28 0.89
C ARG A 11 28.98 0.64 0.98
N GLU A 12 29.87 0.39 1.96
CA GLU A 12 31.17 1.03 1.99
C GLU A 12 31.90 0.84 0.67
N ALA A 13 32.48 1.92 0.17
CA ALA A 13 33.25 1.88 -1.07
C ALA A 13 34.56 1.08 -0.85
N SER A 14 34.87 0.20 -1.78
CA SER A 14 36.14 -0.52 -1.78
C SER A 14 37.26 0.37 -2.32
N GLU A 15 38.51 0.13 -1.88
CA GLU A 15 39.68 0.79 -2.44
C GLU A 15 39.76 0.52 -3.96
N GLY A 16 39.96 1.57 -4.76
CA GLY A 16 40.00 1.47 -6.21
C GLY A 16 38.65 1.28 -6.91
N GLN A 17 37.50 1.38 -6.20
CA GLN A 17 36.19 1.32 -6.84
C GLN A 17 36.00 2.43 -7.87
N ALA A 18 35.73 2.06 -9.13
CA ALA A 18 35.65 2.99 -10.25
C ALA A 18 34.49 4.01 -10.14
N VAL A 19 33.38 3.63 -9.52
CA VAL A 19 32.20 4.49 -9.32
C VAL A 19 31.80 4.46 -7.86
N VAL A 20 31.89 5.61 -7.18
CA VAL A 20 31.44 5.79 -5.79
C VAL A 20 30.20 6.66 -5.79
N ALA A 21 29.12 6.18 -5.20
CA ALA A 21 27.84 6.88 -5.13
C ALA A 21 27.81 7.87 -3.96
N THR A 22 28.33 9.06 -4.14
CA THR A 22 28.32 10.11 -3.10
C THR A 22 27.01 10.91 -3.15
N PRO A 23 26.31 11.08 -2.01
CA PRO A 23 26.67 10.72 -0.63
C PRO A 23 26.18 9.32 -0.17
N GLY A 24 25.72 8.47 -1.07
CA GLY A 24 25.05 7.19 -0.76
C GLY A 24 25.99 6.08 -0.26
N ALA A 25 27.27 6.10 -0.64
CA ALA A 25 28.24 5.09 -0.22
C ALA A 25 28.40 5.06 1.31
N GLY A 26 28.38 3.88 1.91
CA GLY A 26 28.47 3.68 3.35
C GLY A 26 27.16 3.88 4.13
N THR A 27 26.08 4.32 3.47
CA THR A 27 24.80 4.54 4.17
C THR A 27 24.06 3.25 4.50
N ASN A 28 24.32 2.16 3.75
CA ASN A 28 23.67 0.86 3.89
C ASN A 28 22.14 0.95 3.97
N VAL A 29 21.53 1.87 3.22
CA VAL A 29 20.06 2.07 3.23
C VAL A 29 19.36 0.76 2.92
N PRO A 30 18.43 0.30 3.79
CA PRO A 30 17.67 -0.91 3.55
C PRO A 30 16.82 -0.81 2.29
N LEU A 31 16.98 -1.76 1.37
CA LEU A 31 16.22 -1.79 0.12
C LEU A 31 14.95 -2.60 0.26
N TRP A 32 13.89 -2.13 -0.39
CA TRP A 32 12.61 -2.82 -0.53
C TRP A 32 12.31 -3.09 -2.00
N ILE A 33 11.60 -4.17 -2.28
CA ILE A 33 11.03 -4.42 -3.60
C ILE A 33 9.56 -4.05 -3.57
N LEU A 34 9.20 -2.97 -4.27
CA LEU A 34 7.82 -2.59 -4.49
C LEU A 34 7.35 -3.06 -5.87
N GLY A 35 6.14 -3.60 -5.93
CA GLY A 35 5.50 -3.98 -7.18
C GLY A 35 4.03 -4.34 -7.00
N SER A 36 3.37 -4.62 -8.14
CA SER A 36 1.98 -5.08 -8.20
C SER A 36 1.85 -6.35 -9.05
N SER A 37 2.95 -7.10 -9.21
CA SER A 37 3.00 -8.30 -10.03
C SER A 37 3.76 -9.42 -9.33
N LEU A 38 3.58 -10.65 -9.82
CA LEU A 38 4.26 -11.84 -9.31
C LEU A 38 5.78 -11.80 -9.47
N PHE A 39 6.28 -11.06 -10.47
CA PHE A 39 7.72 -10.90 -10.69
C PHE A 39 8.40 -10.18 -9.52
N GLY A 40 7.79 -9.12 -8.98
CA GLY A 40 8.31 -8.41 -7.82
C GLY A 40 8.44 -9.33 -6.59
N ALA A 41 7.45 -10.17 -6.35
CA ALA A 41 7.45 -11.15 -5.28
C ALA A 41 8.60 -12.17 -5.40
N GLN A 42 8.77 -12.75 -6.60
CA GLN A 42 9.86 -13.70 -6.88
C GLN A 42 11.24 -13.05 -6.69
N LEU A 43 11.39 -11.81 -7.16
CA LEU A 43 12.64 -11.07 -7.04
C LEU A 43 12.97 -10.74 -5.59
N ALA A 44 12.00 -10.26 -4.81
CA ALA A 44 12.17 -9.98 -3.39
C ALA A 44 12.60 -11.24 -2.63
N ALA A 45 11.91 -12.35 -2.87
CA ALA A 45 12.21 -13.65 -2.28
C ALA A 45 13.63 -14.12 -2.61
N ALA A 46 14.04 -14.04 -3.89
CA ALA A 46 15.36 -14.48 -4.33
C ALA A 46 16.52 -13.62 -3.81
N LEU A 47 16.25 -12.34 -3.52
CA LEU A 47 17.23 -11.40 -2.97
C LEU A 47 17.21 -11.33 -1.42
N GLY A 48 16.24 -11.97 -0.77
CA GLY A 48 16.07 -11.88 0.68
C GLY A 48 15.74 -10.47 1.14
N LEU A 49 14.92 -9.74 0.37
CA LEU A 49 14.54 -8.35 0.67
C LEU A 49 13.09 -8.27 1.11
N PRO A 50 12.72 -7.25 1.91
CA PRO A 50 11.33 -6.98 2.24
C PRO A 50 10.51 -6.69 0.96
N TYR A 51 9.26 -7.11 0.96
CA TYR A 51 8.37 -6.99 -0.19
C TYR A 51 7.19 -6.07 0.11
N ALA A 52 7.01 -5.04 -0.71
CA ALA A 52 5.86 -4.17 -0.69
C ALA A 52 4.98 -4.43 -1.91
N PHE A 53 3.67 -4.66 -1.70
CA PHE A 53 2.71 -4.83 -2.78
C PHE A 53 1.77 -3.63 -2.86
N ALA A 54 1.61 -3.06 -4.07
CA ALA A 54 0.77 -1.89 -4.32
C ALA A 54 -0.72 -2.26 -4.40
N SER A 55 -1.27 -2.91 -3.35
CA SER A 55 -2.63 -3.44 -3.30
C SER A 55 -3.71 -2.36 -3.31
N HIS A 56 -3.40 -1.16 -2.84
CA HIS A 56 -4.28 0.00 -2.93
C HIS A 56 -4.56 0.47 -4.37
N PHE A 57 -3.78 0.00 -5.32
CA PHE A 57 -3.85 0.35 -6.74
C PHE A 57 -4.23 -0.85 -7.63
N ALA A 58 -3.62 -2.02 -7.41
CA ALA A 58 -3.78 -3.22 -8.23
C ALA A 58 -3.87 -4.49 -7.36
N PRO A 59 -5.00 -4.76 -6.70
CA PRO A 59 -5.13 -5.81 -5.70
C PRO A 59 -5.23 -7.24 -6.25
N GLN A 60 -5.32 -7.44 -7.58
CA GLN A 60 -5.70 -8.71 -8.20
C GLN A 60 -4.77 -9.87 -7.80
N ASP A 61 -3.48 -9.69 -7.99
CA ASP A 61 -2.48 -10.75 -7.76
C ASP A 61 -1.91 -10.78 -6.34
N MET A 62 -2.42 -9.93 -5.43
CA MET A 62 -1.84 -9.70 -4.11
C MET A 62 -1.62 -11.00 -3.32
N MET A 63 -2.66 -11.83 -3.18
CA MET A 63 -2.57 -13.04 -2.36
C MET A 63 -1.61 -14.06 -2.94
N GLN A 64 -1.60 -14.21 -4.27
CA GLN A 64 -0.66 -15.09 -4.96
C GLN A 64 0.78 -14.58 -4.83
N ALA A 65 0.99 -13.27 -4.95
CA ALA A 65 2.30 -12.66 -4.79
C ALA A 65 2.86 -12.87 -3.36
N ILE A 66 2.03 -12.68 -2.33
CA ILE A 66 2.40 -12.94 -0.93
C ILE A 66 2.78 -14.40 -0.72
N ALA A 67 1.98 -15.33 -1.25
CA ALA A 67 2.25 -16.76 -1.14
C ALA A 67 3.60 -17.14 -1.80
N ILE A 68 3.84 -16.69 -3.04
CA ILE A 68 5.09 -16.92 -3.76
C ILE A 68 6.29 -16.32 -2.99
N TYR A 69 6.14 -15.10 -2.48
CA TYR A 69 7.21 -14.44 -1.73
C TYR A 69 7.59 -15.24 -0.49
N ARG A 70 6.60 -15.65 0.33
CA ARG A 70 6.85 -16.42 1.56
C ARG A 70 7.41 -17.82 1.30
N GLU A 71 6.88 -18.52 0.31
CA GLU A 71 7.32 -19.87 -0.05
C GLU A 71 8.76 -19.91 -0.56
N ARG A 72 9.14 -18.89 -1.37
CA ARG A 72 10.44 -18.85 -2.05
C ARG A 72 11.48 -17.97 -1.39
N PHE A 73 11.17 -17.42 -0.23
CA PHE A 73 12.07 -16.49 0.48
C PHE A 73 13.39 -17.17 0.84
N LYS A 74 14.49 -16.48 0.53
CA LYS A 74 15.86 -16.87 0.91
C LYS A 74 16.42 -15.82 1.86
N PRO A 75 16.84 -16.18 3.09
CA PRO A 75 17.44 -15.24 4.02
C PRO A 75 18.64 -14.51 3.41
N SER A 76 18.84 -13.27 3.80
CA SER A 76 19.98 -12.41 3.43
C SER A 76 20.56 -11.72 4.66
N GLU A 77 21.65 -10.97 4.47
CA GLU A 77 22.21 -10.12 5.53
C GLU A 77 21.22 -9.09 6.05
N GLN A 78 20.34 -8.57 5.16
CA GLN A 78 19.36 -7.54 5.50
C GLN A 78 18.13 -8.13 6.21
N LEU A 79 17.70 -9.34 5.84
CA LEU A 79 16.42 -9.90 6.31
C LEU A 79 16.51 -11.41 6.48
N GLN A 80 16.14 -11.91 7.68
CA GLN A 80 16.20 -13.33 8.02
C GLN A 80 14.86 -14.06 7.84
N LYS A 81 13.74 -13.35 7.85
CA LYS A 81 12.38 -13.90 7.67
C LYS A 81 11.60 -13.03 6.69
N PRO A 82 10.63 -13.59 5.96
CA PRO A 82 9.76 -12.79 5.07
C PRO A 82 9.11 -11.62 5.81
N HIS A 83 9.09 -10.45 5.17
CA HIS A 83 8.43 -9.26 5.68
C HIS A 83 7.61 -8.61 4.55
N VAL A 84 6.31 -8.47 4.77
CA VAL A 84 5.33 -8.01 3.76
C VAL A 84 4.68 -6.72 4.19
N MET A 85 4.80 -5.70 3.36
CA MET A 85 4.04 -4.45 3.46
C MET A 85 2.98 -4.41 2.36
N LEU A 86 1.77 -3.99 2.70
CA LEU A 86 0.67 -3.83 1.73
C LEU A 86 0.21 -2.38 1.66
N GLY A 87 0.07 -1.86 0.44
CA GLY A 87 -0.58 -0.57 0.22
C GLY A 87 -2.07 -0.67 0.56
N TYR A 88 -2.60 0.27 1.33
CA TYR A 88 -3.96 0.24 1.83
C TYR A 88 -4.59 1.63 1.80
N ASN A 89 -5.75 1.78 1.16
CA ASN A 89 -6.44 3.07 1.16
C ASN A 89 -7.17 3.27 2.48
N VAL A 90 -7.12 4.48 3.02
CA VAL A 90 -7.86 4.86 4.23
C VAL A 90 -8.68 6.12 4.01
N PHE A 91 -9.96 6.05 4.36
CA PHE A 91 -10.89 7.16 4.35
C PHE A 91 -11.63 7.12 5.69
N VAL A 92 -10.99 7.64 6.73
CA VAL A 92 -11.54 7.61 8.09
C VAL A 92 -12.04 9.00 8.45
N ALA A 93 -13.26 9.07 8.98
CA ALA A 93 -13.93 10.31 9.36
C ALA A 93 -14.65 10.15 10.71
N ASP A 94 -15.34 11.19 11.16
CA ASP A 94 -16.07 11.14 12.44
C ASP A 94 -17.29 10.21 12.36
N THR A 95 -17.86 10.03 11.14
CA THR A 95 -18.94 9.08 10.87
C THR A 95 -18.69 8.27 9.60
N ASP A 96 -19.40 7.14 9.45
CA ASP A 96 -19.30 6.29 8.26
C ASP A 96 -19.81 7.05 7.01
N GLU A 97 -20.86 7.87 7.16
CA GLU A 97 -21.44 8.66 6.07
C GLU A 97 -20.45 9.71 5.56
N GLU A 98 -19.78 10.44 6.47
CA GLU A 98 -18.77 11.42 6.09
C GLU A 98 -17.60 10.74 5.37
N ALA A 99 -17.15 9.59 5.83
CA ALA A 99 -16.08 8.84 5.20
C ALA A 99 -16.42 8.41 3.77
N LEU A 100 -17.64 7.92 3.55
CA LEU A 100 -18.16 7.57 2.23
C LEU A 100 -18.22 8.80 1.30
N TYR A 101 -18.71 9.92 1.81
CA TYR A 101 -18.71 11.19 1.08
C TYR A 101 -17.29 11.59 0.67
N LEU A 102 -16.35 11.64 1.60
CA LEU A 102 -14.96 12.02 1.33
C LEU A 102 -14.27 11.07 0.33
N ARG A 103 -14.54 9.77 0.41
CA ARG A 103 -14.04 8.76 -0.52
C ARG A 103 -14.48 9.01 -1.95
N SER A 104 -15.63 9.64 -2.18
CA SER A 104 -16.16 9.86 -3.52
C SER A 104 -15.21 10.63 -4.44
N SER A 105 -14.34 11.49 -3.91
CA SER A 105 -13.26 12.14 -4.66
C SER A 105 -12.32 11.13 -5.33
N ALA A 106 -11.84 10.16 -4.56
CA ALA A 106 -10.97 9.10 -5.07
C ALA A 106 -11.67 8.21 -6.10
N LEU A 107 -12.93 7.85 -5.85
CA LEU A 107 -13.73 7.03 -6.78
C LEU A 107 -13.94 7.74 -8.12
N GLN A 108 -14.25 9.04 -8.12
CA GLN A 108 -14.37 9.83 -9.34
C GLN A 108 -13.06 9.83 -10.14
N SER A 109 -11.92 10.04 -9.47
CA SER A 109 -10.61 10.04 -10.11
C SER A 109 -10.26 8.67 -10.70
N MET A 110 -10.49 7.58 -9.95
CA MET A 110 -10.28 6.20 -10.42
C MET A 110 -11.16 5.88 -11.63
N LEU A 111 -12.43 6.25 -11.59
CA LEU A 111 -13.36 6.04 -12.68
C LEU A 111 -12.94 6.80 -13.94
N SER A 112 -12.55 8.05 -13.79
CA SER A 112 -12.07 8.89 -14.89
C SER A 112 -10.80 8.33 -15.53
N LEU A 113 -9.84 7.87 -14.71
CA LEU A 113 -8.64 7.18 -15.18
C LEU A 113 -9.00 5.93 -16.01
N ARG A 114 -9.93 5.11 -15.54
CA ARG A 114 -10.37 3.90 -16.25
C ARG A 114 -11.12 4.18 -17.55
N ARG A 115 -11.80 5.31 -17.62
CA ARG A 115 -12.42 5.81 -18.88
C ARG A 115 -11.40 6.38 -19.87
N GLY A 116 -10.10 6.39 -19.54
CA GLY A 116 -9.03 6.95 -20.37
C GLY A 116 -8.94 8.48 -20.32
N ASN A 117 -9.61 9.12 -19.39
CA ASN A 117 -9.64 10.58 -19.23
C ASN A 117 -9.18 10.99 -17.82
N PRO A 118 -7.90 10.87 -17.46
CA PRO A 118 -7.41 11.19 -16.12
C PRO A 118 -7.65 12.67 -15.80
N ILE A 119 -8.15 12.93 -14.59
CA ILE A 119 -8.46 14.27 -14.07
C ILE A 119 -7.68 14.53 -12.79
N GLN A 120 -7.55 15.80 -12.40
CA GLN A 120 -7.12 16.14 -11.05
C GLN A 120 -8.14 15.61 -10.04
N LEU A 121 -7.71 15.37 -8.80
CA LEU A 121 -8.61 14.91 -7.75
C LEU A 121 -9.76 15.92 -7.58
N PRO A 122 -11.02 15.55 -7.85
CA PRO A 122 -12.14 16.46 -7.77
C PRO A 122 -12.67 16.57 -6.34
N PRO A 123 -13.46 17.61 -6.00
CA PRO A 123 -14.20 17.66 -4.75
C PRO A 123 -15.15 16.46 -4.60
N PRO A 124 -15.48 16.06 -3.37
CA PRO A 124 -16.39 14.96 -3.13
C PRO A 124 -17.83 15.30 -3.56
N VAL A 125 -18.60 14.28 -3.91
CA VAL A 125 -20.01 14.40 -4.30
C VAL A 125 -20.86 13.38 -3.53
N GLU A 126 -22.10 13.75 -3.25
CA GLU A 126 -23.09 12.84 -2.67
C GLU A 126 -23.66 11.91 -3.74
N GLY A 127 -24.02 10.70 -3.33
CA GLY A 127 -24.76 9.76 -4.17
C GLY A 127 -24.00 9.25 -5.40
N LEU A 128 -22.69 9.37 -5.47
CA LEU A 128 -21.89 8.90 -6.61
C LEU A 128 -22.24 7.46 -6.99
N GLU A 129 -22.34 6.58 -6.02
CA GLU A 129 -22.57 5.14 -6.24
C GLU A 129 -23.91 4.87 -6.94
N ALA A 130 -24.94 5.67 -6.66
CA ALA A 130 -26.25 5.57 -7.31
C ALA A 130 -26.22 5.98 -8.80
N SER A 131 -25.20 6.71 -9.22
CA SER A 131 -25.01 7.16 -10.61
C SER A 131 -24.20 6.20 -11.48
N LEU A 132 -23.60 5.16 -10.86
CA LEU A 132 -22.74 4.22 -11.56
C LEU A 132 -23.53 3.16 -12.32
N SER A 133 -23.05 2.78 -13.49
CA SER A 133 -23.50 1.55 -14.15
C SER A 133 -23.01 0.30 -13.36
N ALA A 134 -23.73 -0.81 -13.50
CA ALA A 134 -23.36 -2.05 -12.81
C ALA A 134 -21.90 -2.51 -13.09
N PRO A 135 -21.36 -2.43 -14.33
CA PRO A 135 -19.96 -2.71 -14.59
C PRO A 135 -18.98 -1.77 -13.86
N GLU A 136 -19.30 -0.48 -13.77
CA GLU A 136 -18.46 0.51 -13.08
C GLU A 136 -18.46 0.28 -11.57
N ALA A 137 -19.62 -0.02 -10.99
CA ALA A 137 -19.72 -0.35 -9.57
C ALA A 137 -18.89 -1.59 -9.23
N ALA A 138 -19.02 -2.68 -9.99
CA ALA A 138 -18.25 -3.91 -9.81
C ALA A 138 -16.74 -3.67 -9.98
N MET A 139 -16.34 -2.84 -10.94
CA MET A 139 -14.94 -2.48 -11.14
C MET A 139 -14.39 -1.69 -9.95
N LEU A 140 -15.13 -0.67 -9.45
CA LEU A 140 -14.71 0.12 -8.30
C LEU A 140 -14.61 -0.74 -7.03
N GLU A 141 -15.59 -1.62 -6.79
CA GLU A 141 -15.55 -2.56 -5.68
C GLU A 141 -14.28 -3.44 -5.73
N MET A 142 -13.94 -3.97 -6.90
CA MET A 142 -12.74 -4.78 -7.09
C MET A 142 -11.45 -4.01 -6.77
N ILE A 143 -11.29 -2.79 -7.28
CA ILE A 143 -10.06 -2.01 -7.11
C ILE A 143 -9.94 -1.36 -5.72
N THR A 144 -11.07 -1.16 -5.01
CA THR A 144 -11.08 -0.55 -3.68
C THR A 144 -11.15 -1.56 -2.52
N ARG A 145 -11.13 -2.87 -2.81
CA ARG A 145 -11.20 -3.91 -1.77
C ARG A 145 -10.04 -3.90 -0.76
N CYS A 146 -8.96 -3.19 -1.06
CA CYS A 146 -7.85 -2.93 -0.14
C CYS A 146 -7.98 -1.52 0.44
N SER A 147 -9.07 -1.27 1.16
CA SER A 147 -9.34 0.00 1.81
C SER A 147 -10.12 -0.15 3.11
N ALA A 148 -9.95 0.81 4.03
CA ALA A 148 -10.84 1.04 5.15
C ALA A 148 -11.59 2.36 4.94
N VAL A 149 -12.91 2.30 5.15
CA VAL A 149 -13.81 3.44 4.98
C VAL A 149 -14.81 3.47 6.12
N GLY A 150 -14.90 4.59 6.83
CA GLY A 150 -15.87 4.74 7.92
C GLY A 150 -15.30 5.49 9.13
N SER A 151 -15.98 5.33 10.25
CA SER A 151 -15.55 5.78 11.56
C SER A 151 -14.30 5.02 12.03
N VAL A 152 -13.69 5.47 13.10
CA VAL A 152 -12.53 4.81 13.73
C VAL A 152 -12.81 3.33 13.98
N GLN A 153 -14.00 2.99 14.53
CA GLN A 153 -14.34 1.60 14.81
C GLN A 153 -14.55 0.77 13.54
N SER A 154 -15.25 1.31 12.54
CA SER A 154 -15.45 0.66 11.23
C SER A 154 -14.12 0.41 10.53
N ALA A 155 -13.22 1.41 10.54
CA ALA A 155 -11.90 1.30 9.96
C ALA A 155 -11.04 0.25 10.69
N ALA A 156 -11.06 0.22 12.02
CA ALA A 156 -10.32 -0.76 12.80
C ALA A 156 -10.76 -2.20 12.47
N ASN A 157 -12.06 -2.44 12.38
CA ASN A 157 -12.60 -3.75 12.02
C ASN A 157 -12.10 -4.19 10.63
N GLN A 158 -12.24 -3.31 9.62
CA GLN A 158 -11.82 -3.58 8.23
C GLN A 158 -10.30 -3.80 8.12
N MET A 159 -9.49 -3.01 8.81
CA MET A 159 -8.03 -3.19 8.88
C MET A 159 -7.66 -4.52 9.54
N GLY A 160 -8.33 -4.87 10.66
CA GLY A 160 -8.12 -6.12 11.37
C GLY A 160 -8.42 -7.35 10.51
N GLU A 161 -9.57 -7.37 9.82
CA GLU A 161 -9.94 -8.42 8.88
C GLU A 161 -8.94 -8.55 7.72
N PHE A 162 -8.49 -7.41 7.17
CA PHE A 162 -7.50 -7.39 6.10
C PHE A 162 -6.16 -7.98 6.56
N LEU A 163 -5.68 -7.58 7.74
CA LEU A 163 -4.44 -8.10 8.33
C LEU A 163 -4.54 -9.60 8.65
N MET A 164 -5.65 -10.06 9.23
CA MET A 164 -5.89 -11.49 9.48
C MET A 164 -5.88 -12.31 8.20
N ARG A 165 -6.54 -11.83 7.15
CA ARG A 165 -6.61 -12.52 5.85
C ARG A 165 -5.28 -12.59 5.14
N THR A 166 -4.47 -11.52 5.17
CA THR A 166 -3.22 -11.41 4.41
C THR A 166 -2.00 -11.84 5.21
N GLY A 167 -2.06 -11.75 6.52
CA GLY A 167 -0.92 -11.91 7.41
C GLY A 167 0.17 -10.87 7.18
N ALA A 168 -0.16 -9.69 6.63
CA ALA A 168 0.81 -8.63 6.40
C ALA A 168 1.46 -8.16 7.70
N ASP A 169 2.70 -7.71 7.59
CA ASP A 169 3.47 -7.18 8.72
C ASP A 169 3.27 -5.68 8.86
N GLU A 170 3.10 -4.97 7.74
CA GLU A 170 2.88 -3.53 7.69
C GLU A 170 1.78 -3.14 6.69
N LEU A 171 1.09 -2.03 6.97
CA LEU A 171 0.22 -1.33 6.04
C LEU A 171 0.80 0.03 5.70
N MET A 172 1.02 0.30 4.42
CA MET A 172 1.31 1.63 3.91
C MET A 172 0.00 2.31 3.57
N CYS A 173 -0.50 3.14 4.49
CA CYS A 173 -1.77 3.83 4.34
C CYS A 173 -1.65 5.01 3.39
N VAL A 174 -2.56 5.12 2.43
CA VAL A 174 -2.71 6.25 1.50
C VAL A 174 -4.14 6.78 1.57
N SER A 175 -4.32 8.09 1.38
CA SER A 175 -5.63 8.73 1.40
C SER A 175 -5.71 9.79 0.32
N SER A 176 -6.67 9.63 -0.59
CA SER A 176 -6.97 10.57 -1.66
C SER A 176 -8.26 11.36 -1.33
N ILE A 177 -8.24 12.11 -0.24
CA ILE A 177 -9.28 13.05 0.15
C ILE A 177 -8.94 14.42 -0.41
N TYR A 178 -9.92 15.09 -1.03
CA TYR A 178 -9.74 16.38 -1.72
C TYR A 178 -9.34 17.50 -0.75
N ASP A 179 -10.12 17.67 0.32
CA ASP A 179 -9.83 18.66 1.35
C ASP A 179 -8.59 18.26 2.16
N HIS A 180 -7.63 19.21 2.29
CA HIS A 180 -6.37 18.95 2.96
C HIS A 180 -6.54 18.66 4.46
N ASP A 181 -7.35 19.46 5.14
CA ASP A 181 -7.52 19.34 6.60
C ASP A 181 -8.27 18.05 6.96
N LYS A 182 -9.30 17.70 6.15
CA LYS A 182 -9.99 16.42 6.26
C LYS A 182 -9.06 15.23 5.99
N ARG A 183 -8.12 15.36 5.03
CA ARG A 183 -7.13 14.31 4.77
C ARG A 183 -6.16 14.14 5.94
N VAL A 184 -5.65 15.23 6.51
CA VAL A 184 -4.77 15.17 7.69
C VAL A 184 -5.52 14.55 8.87
N ARG A 185 -6.77 14.98 9.12
CA ARG A 185 -7.62 14.37 10.16
C ARG A 185 -7.85 12.87 9.91
N SER A 186 -8.11 12.47 8.67
CA SER A 186 -8.32 11.05 8.31
C SER A 186 -7.10 10.19 8.66
N PHE A 187 -5.88 10.68 8.46
CA PHE A 187 -4.69 9.96 8.90
C PHE A 187 -4.60 9.88 10.44
N GLY A 188 -4.97 10.95 11.15
CA GLY A 188 -5.05 10.93 12.61
C GLY A 188 -6.02 9.86 13.12
N LEU A 189 -7.24 9.83 12.57
CA LEU A 189 -8.26 8.85 12.92
C LEU A 189 -7.85 7.41 12.50
N ALA A 190 -7.10 7.25 11.40
CA ALA A 190 -6.54 5.96 11.01
C ALA A 190 -5.49 5.44 12.01
N LEU A 191 -4.74 6.33 12.66
CA LEU A 191 -3.85 5.95 13.78
C LEU A 191 -4.64 5.52 15.01
N GLU A 192 -5.74 6.20 15.34
CA GLU A 192 -6.65 5.77 16.41
C GLU A 192 -7.25 4.39 16.10
N ALA A 193 -7.66 4.14 14.85
CA ALA A 193 -8.15 2.83 14.42
C ALA A 193 -7.08 1.74 14.54
N ARG A 194 -5.82 2.03 14.22
CA ARG A 194 -4.69 1.11 14.43
C ARG A 194 -4.53 0.74 15.91
N ASP A 195 -4.71 1.69 16.81
CA ASP A 195 -4.52 1.46 18.25
C ASP A 195 -5.63 0.56 18.85
N LEU A 196 -6.75 0.39 18.14
CA LEU A 196 -7.79 -0.58 18.48
C LEU A 196 -7.50 -2.00 17.96
N LEU A 197 -6.48 -2.18 17.09
CA LEU A 197 -6.14 -3.51 16.58
C LEU A 197 -5.52 -4.38 17.68
N PRO A 198 -5.79 -5.71 17.66
CA PRO A 198 -5.10 -6.63 18.56
C PRO A 198 -3.58 -6.53 18.33
N GLN A 199 -2.83 -6.26 19.37
CA GLN A 199 -1.38 -6.29 19.26
C GLN A 199 -0.92 -7.71 18.91
N LYS A 200 -0.10 -7.86 17.85
CA LYS A 200 0.56 -9.15 17.60
C LYS A 200 1.39 -9.48 18.84
N ALA A 201 1.15 -10.64 19.43
CA ALA A 201 2.06 -11.16 20.45
C ALA A 201 3.48 -11.21 19.86
N ALA A 202 4.42 -10.60 20.55
CA ALA A 202 5.82 -10.48 20.15
C ALA A 202 6.50 -11.85 19.99
#